data_57a4580a2390c93f5edbeafafc2328b4
#
_entry.id   57a4580a2390c93f5edbeafafc2328b4
#
_cell.length_a   1.000
_cell.length_b   1.000
_cell.length_c   1.000
_cell.angle_alpha   90.00
_cell.angle_beta   90.00
_cell.angle_gamma   90.00
#
_symmetry.space_group_name_H-M   'P 1'
#
loop_
_entity.id
_entity.type
_entity.pdbx_description
1 polymer ?
#
loop_
_entity_poly.entity_id
_entity_poly.type
_entity_poly.pdbx_seq_one_letter_code
_entity_poly.pdbx_strand_id
1 'polypeptide(L)'
;MSGDAMGPEEFGKRLAGLCASGVGPGMPRRSRDAQILLASMALCFQPGARYTEREVGQVLQGWLEAAGPRVDLDHASLRRALVDGHYLDRDARGMTYQLSAANPDRIPSVWQGLDPLRILQEARANAERRKQAMRSGQSPA
;
A
#
# COMPACT_ATOMS: atom_id res chain seq x y z
N MET A 1 14.60 -13.57 -14.78
CA MET A 1 14.69 -14.46 -13.64
C MET A 1 13.74 -14.01 -12.58
N SER A 2 12.89 -14.90 -12.23
CA SER A 2 11.87 -14.64 -11.22
C SER A 2 12.40 -14.51 -9.80
N GLY A 3 13.70 -14.73 -9.59
CA GLY A 3 14.29 -14.68 -8.27
C GLY A 3 14.50 -13.29 -7.69
N ASP A 4 14.15 -12.24 -8.45
CA ASP A 4 14.45 -10.88 -8.02
C ASP A 4 13.33 -10.21 -7.25
N ALA A 5 12.17 -10.85 -7.13
CA ALA A 5 11.08 -10.30 -6.32
C ALA A 5 11.45 -10.42 -4.85
N MET A 6 11.37 -9.31 -4.11
CA MET A 6 11.63 -9.36 -2.69
C MET A 6 10.57 -10.21 -1.99
N GLY A 7 10.97 -10.88 -0.93
CA GLY A 7 10.06 -11.71 -0.16
C GLY A 7 9.04 -10.90 0.63
N PRO A 8 8.03 -11.57 1.19
CA PRO A 8 6.96 -10.87 1.89
C PRO A 8 7.42 -10.10 3.12
N GLU A 9 8.41 -10.61 3.84
CA GLU A 9 8.94 -9.89 5.01
C GLU A 9 9.61 -8.60 4.62
N GLU A 10 10.44 -8.63 3.60
CA GLU A 10 11.13 -7.43 3.14
C GLU A 10 10.14 -6.43 2.55
N PHE A 11 9.14 -6.91 1.83
CA PHE A 11 8.09 -6.05 1.31
C PHE A 11 7.41 -5.29 2.46
N GLY A 12 7.03 -5.99 3.51
CA GLY A 12 6.39 -5.38 4.67
C GLY A 12 7.26 -4.35 5.36
N LYS A 13 8.54 -4.66 5.53
CA LYS A 13 9.50 -3.72 6.14
C LYS A 13 9.68 -2.46 5.30
N ARG A 14 9.80 -2.61 4.00
CA ARG A 14 9.97 -1.46 3.11
C ARG A 14 8.71 -0.61 3.05
N LEU A 15 7.55 -1.25 2.99
CA LEU A 15 6.27 -0.54 3.01
C LEU A 15 6.16 0.30 4.29
N ALA A 16 6.40 -0.31 5.44
CA ALA A 16 6.33 0.38 6.71
C ALA A 16 7.34 1.52 6.80
N GLY A 17 8.57 1.28 6.31
CA GLY A 17 9.61 2.30 6.31
C GLY A 17 9.29 3.49 5.43
N LEU A 18 8.73 3.25 4.24
CA LEU A 18 8.32 4.32 3.34
C LEU A 18 7.24 5.21 4.00
N CYS A 19 6.23 4.59 4.59
CA CYS A 19 5.15 5.34 5.23
C CYS A 19 5.62 6.08 6.47
N ALA A 20 6.55 5.50 7.23
CA ALA A 20 7.11 6.15 8.43
C ALA A 20 8.01 7.33 8.07
N SER A 21 8.76 7.22 6.99
CA SER A 21 9.65 8.30 6.53
C SER A 21 8.89 9.44 5.87
N GLY A 22 7.74 9.13 5.31
CA GLY A 22 6.91 10.11 4.62
C GLY A 22 6.88 9.90 3.12
N VAL A 23 5.71 10.11 2.55
CA VAL A 23 5.48 10.03 1.10
C VAL A 23 4.66 11.23 0.71
N GLY A 24 5.03 11.87 -0.39
CA GLY A 24 4.26 12.98 -0.91
C GLY A 24 4.90 14.33 -0.70
N PRO A 25 4.30 15.37 -1.30
CA PRO A 25 3.22 15.23 -2.25
C PRO A 25 3.65 14.48 -3.51
N GLY A 26 2.77 13.63 -4.00
CA GLY A 26 3.03 12.81 -5.19
C GLY A 26 3.73 11.50 -4.88
N MET A 27 3.71 10.60 -5.84
CA MET A 27 4.31 9.27 -5.70
C MET A 27 5.83 9.35 -5.73
N PRO A 28 6.52 8.40 -5.09
CA PRO A 28 7.99 8.37 -5.15
C PRO A 28 8.50 8.25 -6.57
N ARG A 29 9.66 8.87 -6.83
CA ARG A 29 10.29 8.81 -8.14
C ARG A 29 10.90 7.44 -8.44
N ARG A 30 11.37 6.74 -7.39
CA ARG A 30 11.92 5.40 -7.56
C ARG A 30 10.80 4.43 -7.89
N SER A 31 10.93 3.75 -9.02
CA SER A 31 9.87 2.85 -9.48
C SER A 31 9.61 1.70 -8.52
N ARG A 32 10.66 1.22 -7.82
CA ARG A 32 10.46 0.16 -6.84
C ARG A 32 9.64 0.63 -5.63
N ASP A 33 9.91 1.83 -5.14
CA ASP A 33 9.15 2.40 -4.03
C ASP A 33 7.69 2.62 -4.43
N ALA A 34 7.46 3.16 -5.62
CA ALA A 34 6.12 3.33 -6.15
C ALA A 34 5.40 1.99 -6.30
N GLN A 35 6.10 0.97 -6.79
CA GLN A 35 5.52 -0.38 -6.91
C GLN A 35 5.11 -0.94 -5.55
N ILE A 36 5.95 -0.79 -4.54
CA ILE A 36 5.63 -1.28 -3.20
C ILE A 36 4.35 -0.62 -2.68
N LEU A 37 4.25 0.70 -2.81
CA LEU A 37 3.08 1.42 -2.34
C LEU A 37 1.83 1.03 -3.12
N LEU A 38 1.91 1.04 -4.45
CA LEU A 38 0.75 0.72 -5.29
C LEU A 38 0.31 -0.73 -5.14
N ALA A 39 1.26 -1.66 -5.04
CA ALA A 39 0.93 -3.06 -4.80
C ALA A 39 0.24 -3.24 -3.45
N SER A 40 0.71 -2.54 -2.42
CA SER A 40 0.08 -2.63 -1.10
C SER A 40 -1.37 -2.13 -1.12
N MET A 41 -1.63 -1.07 -1.88
CA MET A 41 -3.00 -0.58 -2.06
C MET A 41 -3.85 -1.59 -2.83
N ALA A 42 -3.31 -2.13 -3.91
CA ALA A 42 -4.01 -3.11 -4.74
C ALA A 42 -4.37 -4.37 -3.96
N LEU A 43 -3.50 -4.79 -3.04
CA LEU A 43 -3.77 -5.96 -2.18
C LEU A 43 -4.96 -5.75 -1.23
N CYS A 44 -5.44 -4.52 -1.08
CA CYS A 44 -6.63 -4.24 -0.29
C CYS A 44 -7.92 -4.54 -1.05
N PHE A 45 -7.83 -4.82 -2.36
CA PHE A 45 -9.00 -5.14 -3.18
C PHE A 45 -9.09 -6.65 -3.37
N GLN A 46 -10.32 -7.16 -3.44
CA GLN A 46 -10.55 -8.58 -3.64
C GLN A 46 -10.48 -8.95 -5.12
N PRO A 47 -9.74 -9.99 -5.50
CA PRO A 47 -9.72 -10.43 -6.90
C PRO A 47 -11.12 -10.79 -7.39
N GLY A 48 -11.46 -10.32 -8.58
CA GLY A 48 -12.75 -10.61 -9.19
C GLY A 48 -13.90 -9.74 -8.74
N ALA A 49 -13.73 -8.98 -7.66
CA ALA A 49 -14.78 -8.09 -7.19
C ALA A 49 -14.78 -6.78 -7.99
N ARG A 50 -15.95 -6.22 -8.17
CA ARG A 50 -16.10 -4.92 -8.83
C ARG A 50 -16.40 -3.86 -7.80
N TYR A 51 -15.81 -2.69 -8.00
CA TYR A 51 -15.92 -1.57 -7.08
C TYR A 51 -16.39 -0.34 -7.84
N THR A 52 -17.29 0.42 -7.24
CA THR A 52 -17.63 1.76 -7.75
C THR A 52 -16.47 2.71 -7.41
N GLU A 53 -16.47 3.89 -8.03
CA GLU A 53 -15.48 4.91 -7.72
C GLU A 53 -15.49 5.25 -6.23
N ARG A 54 -16.70 5.35 -5.64
CA ARG A 54 -16.84 5.62 -4.22
C ARG A 54 -16.24 4.52 -3.36
N GLU A 55 -16.49 3.27 -3.72
CA GLU A 55 -15.92 2.13 -2.99
C GLU A 55 -14.42 2.08 -3.10
N VAL A 56 -13.86 2.38 -4.27
CA VAL A 56 -12.40 2.51 -4.42
C VAL A 56 -11.88 3.58 -3.46
N GLY A 57 -12.54 4.73 -3.41
CA GLY A 57 -12.15 5.80 -2.50
C GLY A 57 -12.16 5.37 -1.04
N GLN A 58 -13.17 4.59 -0.65
CA GLN A 58 -13.27 4.08 0.73
C GLN A 58 -12.12 3.11 1.06
N VAL A 59 -11.79 2.21 0.14
CA VAL A 59 -10.67 1.28 0.33
C VAL A 59 -9.37 2.05 0.46
N LEU A 60 -9.13 3.03 -0.40
CA LEU A 60 -7.90 3.82 -0.36
C LEU A 60 -7.82 4.70 0.87
N GLN A 61 -8.96 5.22 1.34
CA GLN A 61 -8.98 5.98 2.59
C GLN A 61 -8.57 5.10 3.77
N GLY A 62 -9.04 3.85 3.80
CA GLY A 62 -8.61 2.89 4.83
C GLY A 62 -7.12 2.63 4.78
N TRP A 63 -6.54 2.51 3.58
CA TRP A 63 -5.10 2.37 3.43
C TRP A 63 -4.36 3.60 3.94
N LEU A 64 -4.83 4.80 3.57
CA LEU A 64 -4.22 6.06 4.03
C LEU A 64 -4.23 6.20 5.55
N GLU A 65 -5.33 5.81 6.18
CA GLU A 65 -5.43 5.84 7.64
C GLU A 65 -4.43 4.89 8.29
N ALA A 66 -4.27 3.70 7.74
CA ALA A 66 -3.29 2.74 8.25
C ALA A 66 -1.86 3.20 8.00
N ALA A 67 -1.62 3.85 6.86
CA ALA A 67 -0.28 4.34 6.50
C ALA A 67 0.19 5.46 7.42
N GLY A 68 -0.72 6.32 7.87
CA GLY A 68 -0.42 7.33 8.85
C GLY A 68 -0.25 8.73 8.28
N PRO A 69 -0.04 9.72 9.19
CA PRO A 69 -0.12 11.13 8.82
C PRO A 69 1.05 11.66 7.99
N ARG A 70 2.13 10.90 7.87
CA ARG A 70 3.27 11.31 7.05
C ARG A 70 3.11 10.97 5.58
N VAL A 71 2.04 10.26 5.22
CA VAL A 71 1.73 9.98 3.83
C VAL A 71 0.77 11.05 3.34
N ASP A 72 1.31 11.96 2.52
CA ASP A 72 0.56 13.11 1.99
C ASP A 72 0.10 12.80 0.56
N LEU A 73 -0.89 11.93 0.46
CA LEU A 73 -1.47 11.51 -0.81
C LEU A 73 -2.99 11.50 -0.64
N ASP A 74 -3.71 11.85 -1.71
CA ASP A 74 -5.16 11.81 -1.69
C ASP A 74 -5.68 10.61 -2.48
N HIS A 75 -6.88 10.13 -2.11
CA HIS A 75 -7.41 8.91 -2.72
C HIS A 75 -7.72 9.06 -4.21
N ALA A 76 -8.06 10.25 -4.68
CA ALA A 76 -8.32 10.45 -6.11
C ALA A 76 -7.04 10.30 -6.94
N SER A 77 -5.93 10.88 -6.46
CA SER A 77 -4.63 10.71 -7.11
C SER A 77 -4.17 9.25 -7.07
N LEU A 78 -4.41 8.57 -5.95
CA LEU A 78 -4.05 7.15 -5.81
C LEU A 78 -4.86 6.28 -6.75
N ARG A 79 -6.15 6.52 -6.88
CA ARG A 79 -7.00 5.79 -7.82
C ARG A 79 -6.46 5.95 -9.24
N ARG A 80 -6.11 7.17 -9.63
CA ARG A 80 -5.54 7.43 -10.95
C ARG A 80 -4.22 6.70 -11.14
N ALA A 81 -3.35 6.73 -10.15
CA ALA A 81 -2.06 6.05 -10.22
C ALA A 81 -2.23 4.53 -10.36
N LEU A 82 -3.20 3.96 -9.65
CA LEU A 82 -3.48 2.52 -9.74
C LEU A 82 -3.98 2.14 -11.13
N VAL A 83 -4.81 2.96 -11.75
CA VAL A 83 -5.29 2.70 -13.11
C VAL A 83 -4.15 2.90 -14.12
N ASP A 84 -3.42 4.00 -14.02
CA ASP A 84 -2.31 4.30 -14.92
C ASP A 84 -1.21 3.24 -14.84
N GLY A 85 -0.97 2.70 -13.65
CA GLY A 85 0.03 1.67 -13.42
C GLY A 85 -0.45 0.26 -13.71
N HIS A 86 -1.70 0.10 -14.14
CA HIS A 86 -2.32 -1.19 -14.46
C HIS A 86 -2.46 -2.13 -13.26
N TYR A 87 -2.66 -1.57 -12.07
CA TYR A 87 -3.04 -2.35 -10.89
C TYR A 87 -4.55 -2.53 -10.83
N LEU A 88 -5.30 -1.52 -11.26
CA LEU A 88 -6.74 -1.58 -11.38
C LEU A 88 -7.13 -1.35 -12.83
N ASP A 89 -8.12 -2.09 -13.29
CA ASP A 89 -8.76 -1.87 -14.58
C ASP A 89 -10.05 -1.09 -14.35
N ARG A 90 -10.28 -0.11 -15.19
CA ARG A 90 -11.50 0.69 -15.19
C ARG A 90 -12.32 0.25 -16.40
N ASP A 91 -13.63 0.05 -16.23
CA ASP A 91 -14.46 -0.34 -17.35
C ASP A 91 -14.61 0.81 -18.37
N ALA A 92 -15.12 0.47 -19.56
CA ALA A 92 -15.21 1.42 -20.66
C ALA A 92 -16.06 2.65 -20.33
N ARG A 93 -17.01 2.51 -19.42
CA ARG A 93 -17.89 3.61 -18.98
C ARG A 93 -17.34 4.37 -17.79
N GLY A 94 -16.25 3.89 -17.20
CA GLY A 94 -15.69 4.51 -16.00
C GLY A 94 -16.54 4.33 -14.75
N MET A 95 -17.44 3.35 -14.75
CA MET A 95 -18.38 3.14 -13.66
C MET A 95 -17.87 2.16 -12.63
N THR A 96 -17.04 1.21 -13.04
CA THR A 96 -16.54 0.19 -12.13
C THR A 96 -15.04 -0.05 -12.31
N TYR A 97 -14.43 -0.56 -11.25
CA TYR A 97 -13.00 -0.86 -11.17
C TYR A 97 -12.84 -2.26 -10.63
N GLN A 98 -11.80 -2.94 -11.06
CA GLN A 98 -11.43 -4.25 -10.50
C GLN A 98 -9.92 -4.45 -10.63
N LEU A 99 -9.38 -5.39 -9.83
CA LEU A 99 -7.96 -5.71 -9.95
C LEU A 99 -7.66 -6.22 -11.34
N SER A 100 -6.55 -5.74 -11.89
CA SER A 100 -6.12 -6.16 -13.22
C SER A 100 -5.62 -7.59 -13.18
N ALA A 101 -6.24 -8.46 -13.98
CA ALA A 101 -5.81 -9.85 -14.14
C ALA A 101 -4.65 -9.96 -15.13
N ALA A 102 -4.39 -8.91 -15.90
CA ALA A 102 -3.44 -8.96 -17.01
C ALA A 102 -1.99 -8.66 -16.60
N ASN A 103 -1.75 -8.26 -15.36
CA ASN A 103 -0.43 -7.80 -14.94
C ASN A 103 0.07 -8.48 -13.67
N PRO A 104 0.36 -9.80 -13.72
CA PRO A 104 0.90 -10.48 -12.53
C PRO A 104 2.26 -9.94 -12.07
N ASP A 105 3.00 -9.27 -12.97
CA ASP A 105 4.29 -8.69 -12.63
C ASP A 105 4.16 -7.49 -11.70
N ARG A 106 2.99 -6.86 -11.64
CA ARG A 106 2.76 -5.71 -10.75
C ARG A 106 2.66 -6.13 -9.29
N ILE A 107 2.07 -7.31 -9.06
CA ILE A 107 1.93 -7.87 -7.72
C ILE A 107 2.49 -9.29 -7.76
N PRO A 108 3.77 -9.46 -7.42
CA PRO A 108 4.38 -10.79 -7.43
C PRO A 108 3.58 -11.77 -6.58
N SER A 109 3.56 -13.02 -7.01
CA SER A 109 2.76 -14.05 -6.33
C SER A 109 3.14 -14.23 -4.87
N VAL A 110 4.41 -13.99 -4.51
CA VAL A 110 4.88 -14.10 -3.12
C VAL A 110 4.27 -13.04 -2.20
N TRP A 111 3.70 -11.96 -2.76
CA TRP A 111 3.01 -10.93 -1.97
C TRP A 111 1.50 -11.18 -1.88
N GLN A 112 0.97 -12.13 -2.64
CA GLN A 112 -0.44 -12.45 -2.60
C GLN A 112 -0.82 -12.99 -1.21
N GLY A 113 -1.97 -12.57 -0.72
CA GLY A 113 -2.42 -12.98 0.60
C GLY A 113 -1.88 -12.17 1.76
N LEU A 114 -0.95 -11.24 1.50
CA LEU A 114 -0.51 -10.31 2.54
C LEU A 114 -1.62 -9.34 2.89
N ASP A 115 -1.66 -8.94 4.15
CA ASP A 115 -2.63 -7.96 4.66
C ASP A 115 -1.90 -6.64 4.92
N PRO A 116 -1.91 -5.71 3.94
CA PRO A 116 -1.16 -4.47 4.07
C PRO A 116 -1.63 -3.58 5.22
N LEU A 117 -2.92 -3.57 5.49
CA LEU A 117 -3.44 -2.76 6.60
C LEU A 117 -2.91 -3.24 7.93
N ARG A 118 -2.85 -4.56 8.10
CA ARG A 118 -2.31 -5.15 9.32
C ARG A 118 -0.82 -4.87 9.46
N ILE A 119 -0.06 -5.00 8.37
CA ILE A 119 1.37 -4.69 8.34
C ILE A 119 1.61 -3.26 8.82
N LEU A 120 0.87 -2.31 8.26
CA LEU A 120 1.02 -0.90 8.59
C LEU A 120 0.57 -0.60 10.02
N GLN A 121 -0.55 -1.17 10.45
CA GLN A 121 -1.06 -0.97 11.81
C GLN A 121 -0.10 -1.51 12.86
N GLU A 122 0.45 -2.71 12.64
CA GLU A 122 1.42 -3.29 13.56
C GLU A 122 2.71 -2.48 13.61
N ALA A 123 3.18 -1.98 12.47
CA ALA A 123 4.39 -1.16 12.41
C ALA A 123 4.21 0.14 13.20
N ARG A 124 3.05 0.78 13.07
CA ARG A 124 2.76 2.01 13.81
C ARG A 124 2.63 1.75 15.31
N ALA A 125 1.98 0.66 15.68
CA ALA A 125 1.86 0.28 17.08
C ALA A 125 3.22 0.01 17.71
N ASN A 126 4.11 -0.68 16.98
CA ASN A 126 5.48 -0.94 17.45
C ASN A 126 6.27 0.35 17.60
N ALA A 127 6.14 1.27 16.65
CA ALA A 127 6.82 2.57 16.73
C ALA A 127 6.35 3.38 17.94
N GLU A 128 5.04 3.36 18.21
CA GLU A 128 4.48 4.07 19.34
C GLU A 128 4.96 3.49 20.67
N ARG A 129 5.03 2.16 20.76
CA ARG A 129 5.56 1.50 21.97
C ARG A 129 7.02 1.89 22.21
N ARG A 130 7.84 1.96 21.16
CA ARG A 130 9.24 2.38 21.30
C ARG A 130 9.34 3.82 21.78
N LYS A 131 8.49 4.72 21.27
CA LYS A 131 8.46 6.11 21.73
C LYS A 131 8.09 6.21 23.21
N GLN A 132 7.09 5.44 23.63
CA GLN A 132 6.67 5.46 25.03
C GLN A 132 7.75 4.91 25.94
N ALA A 133 8.43 3.85 25.56
CA ALA A 133 9.54 3.31 26.34
C ALA A 133 10.66 4.33 26.51
N MET A 134 10.96 5.08 25.46
CA MET A 134 11.98 6.12 25.52
C MET A 134 11.55 7.29 26.41
N ARG A 135 10.27 7.69 26.33
CA ARG A 135 9.75 8.79 27.17
C ARG A 135 9.76 8.45 28.65
N SER A 136 9.53 7.19 28.98
CA SER A 136 9.54 6.76 30.39
C SER A 136 10.94 6.45 30.92
N GLY A 137 11.98 6.66 30.12
CA GLY A 137 13.35 6.39 30.52
C GLY A 137 13.70 4.92 30.57
N GLN A 138 12.85 4.04 30.06
CA GLN A 138 13.12 2.61 30.04
C GLN A 138 13.88 2.27 28.76
N SER A 139 15.02 1.61 28.94
CA SER A 139 15.75 1.07 27.82
C SER A 139 15.06 -0.19 27.34
N PRO A 140 14.79 -0.32 26.02
CA PRO A 140 14.39 -1.62 25.50
C PRO A 140 15.58 -2.56 25.65
N ALA A 141 15.42 -3.54 26.45
CA ALA A 141 16.48 -4.54 26.67
C ALA A 141 16.51 -5.53 25.51
#